data_63b0089f0fd438426ea0001a08900ca1
#
_entry.id   63b0089f0fd438426ea0001a08900ca1
#
_cell.length_a   1.000
_cell.length_b   1.000
_cell.length_c   1.000
_cell.angle_alpha   90.00
_cell.angle_beta   90.00
_cell.angle_gamma   90.00
#
_symmetry.space_group_name_H-M   'P 1'
#
loop_
_entity.id
_entity.type
_entity.pdbx_description
1 polymer ?
#
loop_
_entity_poly.entity_id
_entity_poly.type
_entity_poly.pdbx_seq_one_letter_code
_entity_poly.pdbx_strand_id
1 'polypeptide(L)'
;MGSQWTAWRVAAKAPESEVITSFHLVPEDHGDWRAFKPGQFLTLRLGAEDEQALTQPLIRYYSLSGSPLQQDAYRISVKREGAGSIHLHDRVQVGDVLQVQGPRGAFVLDQASHRPVVLLSGGVGLTPMVSMMHALAPTGRTAFFIHACESAGVHAFRQEVNALVQGRPHLHAHYVYRQARPEDLANGHCHSAGLISRALLQSLLPLDDYEAYLCGPPGFMQANYALLRELGLAKERIAYEFFGPATVLEEAAATVAAPPSAMPVTAAMQAEAAPAEAPSETATGGQPVVRFATSALERAWTSDDKNLLDFAEACGLNPSFSCRAGVCGSCSTRLLSGQVRYTEEPLEPPAEGHVLLCCAQPCGPVTLDL
;
A
#
# COMPACT_ATOMS: atom_id res chain seq x y z
N MET A 1 -9.83 17.68 12.35
CA MET A 1 -8.76 17.83 13.37
C MET A 1 -7.46 17.63 12.64
N GLY A 2 -6.62 18.67 12.52
CA GLY A 2 -5.38 18.63 11.77
C GLY A 2 -4.47 17.51 12.24
N SER A 3 -3.69 16.94 11.34
CA SER A 3 -2.75 15.85 11.60
C SER A 3 -1.56 16.37 12.43
N GLN A 4 -1.69 16.31 13.73
CA GLN A 4 -0.64 16.74 14.66
C GLN A 4 0.44 15.67 14.74
N TRP A 5 1.72 16.08 14.67
CA TRP A 5 2.85 15.24 15.01
C TRP A 5 2.87 14.99 16.51
N THR A 6 3.04 13.74 16.93
CA THR A 6 3.12 13.32 18.31
C THR A 6 4.47 12.65 18.60
N ALA A 7 4.96 12.79 19.83
CA ALA A 7 6.24 12.25 20.25
C ALA A 7 6.09 10.79 20.71
N TRP A 8 6.91 9.90 20.14
CA TRP A 8 6.89 8.47 20.46
C TRP A 8 8.30 7.98 20.76
N ARG A 9 8.46 7.32 21.89
CA ARG A 9 9.74 6.76 22.32
C ARG A 9 9.93 5.36 21.77
N VAL A 10 11.12 5.07 21.29
CA VAL A 10 11.56 3.71 20.95
C VAL A 10 11.75 2.91 22.22
N ALA A 11 10.80 2.07 22.56
CA ALA A 11 10.84 1.20 23.75
C ALA A 11 11.70 -0.05 23.54
N ALA A 12 11.74 -0.57 22.30
CA ALA A 12 12.57 -1.69 21.93
C ALA A 12 12.98 -1.63 20.45
N LYS A 13 14.14 -2.20 20.15
CA LYS A 13 14.68 -2.37 18.80
C LYS A 13 15.19 -3.79 18.68
N ALA A 14 14.63 -4.57 17.76
CA ALA A 14 14.93 -6.01 17.63
C ALA A 14 15.15 -6.41 16.17
N PRO A 15 16.24 -7.14 15.84
CA PRO A 15 16.43 -7.70 14.52
C PRO A 15 15.41 -8.82 14.27
N GLU A 16 14.71 -8.76 13.13
CA GLU A 16 13.79 -9.81 12.68
C GLU A 16 14.43 -10.71 11.62
N SER A 17 15.42 -10.16 10.89
CA SER A 17 16.24 -10.86 9.91
C SER A 17 17.53 -10.08 9.65
N GLU A 18 18.39 -10.55 8.75
CA GLU A 18 19.62 -9.84 8.37
C GLU A 18 19.36 -8.41 7.84
N VAL A 19 18.17 -8.12 7.35
CA VAL A 19 17.84 -6.86 6.66
C VAL A 19 16.66 -6.12 7.25
N ILE A 20 15.90 -6.72 8.17
CA ILE A 20 14.70 -6.12 8.76
C ILE A 20 14.87 -6.00 10.28
N THR A 21 14.60 -4.82 10.81
CA THR A 21 14.59 -4.51 12.24
C THR A 21 13.23 -3.96 12.66
N SER A 22 12.69 -4.47 13.75
CA SER A 22 11.48 -3.96 14.39
C SER A 22 11.79 -2.86 15.40
N PHE A 23 10.95 -1.84 15.42
CA PHE A 23 10.94 -0.76 16.39
C PHE A 23 9.60 -0.77 17.10
N HIS A 24 9.64 -0.92 18.42
CA HIS A 24 8.46 -0.80 19.27
C HIS A 24 8.38 0.64 19.80
N LEU A 25 7.26 1.29 19.51
CA LEU A 25 7.04 2.69 19.80
C LEU A 25 5.96 2.82 20.85
N VAL A 26 6.25 3.56 21.92
CA VAL A 26 5.27 3.92 22.96
C VAL A 26 5.08 5.43 22.95
N PRO A 27 3.85 5.94 23.15
CA PRO A 27 3.63 7.38 23.16
C PRO A 27 4.29 8.01 24.38
N GLU A 28 4.87 9.21 24.23
CA GLU A 28 5.36 10.02 25.36
C GLU A 28 4.19 10.54 26.19
N ASP A 29 3.06 10.87 25.55
CA ASP A 29 1.78 11.13 26.20
C ASP A 29 0.82 9.97 25.95
N HIS A 30 0.33 9.32 27.01
CA HIS A 30 -0.61 8.20 26.92
C HIS A 30 -1.89 8.53 26.16
N GLY A 31 -2.28 9.80 26.06
CA GLY A 31 -3.42 10.25 25.26
C GLY A 31 -3.24 10.14 23.75
N ASP A 32 -2.02 9.97 23.28
CA ASP A 32 -1.69 9.90 21.84
C ASP A 32 -1.92 8.51 21.23
N TRP A 33 -2.03 7.45 22.06
CA TRP A 33 -2.29 6.11 21.52
C TRP A 33 -3.68 6.00 20.92
N ARG A 34 -3.76 5.33 19.76
CA ARG A 34 -5.00 5.07 19.03
C ARG A 34 -5.02 3.64 18.53
N ALA A 35 -6.18 2.98 18.63
CA ALA A 35 -6.38 1.68 18.01
C ALA A 35 -6.20 1.79 16.49
N PHE A 36 -5.61 0.76 15.90
CA PHE A 36 -5.38 0.71 14.45
C PHE A 36 -6.06 -0.51 13.82
N LYS A 37 -6.34 -0.39 12.54
CA LYS A 37 -6.82 -1.51 11.71
C LYS A 37 -5.62 -2.23 11.10
N PRO A 38 -5.62 -3.59 11.06
CA PRO A 38 -4.52 -4.36 10.45
C PRO A 38 -4.31 -3.96 8.99
N GLY A 39 -3.08 -3.62 8.65
CA GLY A 39 -2.69 -3.08 7.35
C GLY A 39 -2.44 -1.57 7.32
N GLN A 40 -2.86 -0.82 8.35
CA GLN A 40 -2.53 0.61 8.48
C GLN A 40 -1.04 0.83 8.74
N PHE A 41 -0.58 2.05 8.48
CA PHE A 41 0.80 2.49 8.65
C PHE A 41 0.93 3.73 9.54
N LEU A 42 2.15 3.97 10.01
CA LEU A 42 2.57 5.22 10.64
C LEU A 42 3.40 6.04 9.66
N THR A 43 3.27 7.35 9.77
CA THR A 43 4.18 8.31 9.12
C THR A 43 5.19 8.79 10.15
N LEU A 44 6.46 8.73 9.82
CA LEU A 44 7.58 9.18 10.64
C LEU A 44 8.27 10.37 10.00
N ARG A 45 8.61 11.36 10.82
CA ARG A 45 9.49 12.46 10.46
C ARG A 45 10.87 12.18 11.05
N LEU A 46 11.86 11.95 10.20
CA LEU A 46 13.20 11.53 10.58
C LEU A 46 14.20 12.67 10.38
N GLY A 47 15.17 12.82 11.28
CA GLY A 47 16.25 13.77 11.18
C GLY A 47 15.87 15.23 11.50
N ALA A 48 14.72 15.46 12.12
CA ALA A 48 14.29 16.82 12.50
C ALA A 48 15.18 17.44 13.60
N GLU A 49 15.87 16.61 14.39
CA GLU A 49 16.70 17.01 15.52
C GLU A 49 18.21 16.75 15.29
N ASP A 50 18.56 16.07 14.19
CA ASP A 50 19.94 15.70 13.85
C ASP A 50 20.39 16.46 12.59
N GLU A 51 20.77 17.73 12.76
CA GLU A 51 21.25 18.61 11.67
C GLU A 51 22.51 18.07 10.97
N GLN A 52 23.20 17.08 11.54
CA GLN A 52 24.43 16.49 10.98
C GLN A 52 24.17 15.27 10.11
N ALA A 53 23.02 14.61 10.26
CA ALA A 53 22.73 13.34 9.56
C ALA A 53 21.88 13.51 8.29
N LEU A 54 20.99 14.51 8.27
CA LEU A 54 20.10 14.76 7.13
C LEU A 54 19.99 16.25 6.87
N THR A 55 20.25 16.68 5.66
CA THR A 55 20.17 18.10 5.24
C THR A 55 18.75 18.67 5.33
N GLN A 56 17.73 17.79 5.35
CA GLN A 56 16.32 18.12 5.57
C GLN A 56 15.62 16.93 6.22
N PRO A 57 14.56 17.13 7.03
CA PRO A 57 13.76 16.08 7.59
C PRO A 57 13.17 15.18 6.49
N LEU A 58 13.27 13.87 6.67
CA LEU A 58 12.68 12.89 5.76
C LEU A 58 11.35 12.39 6.30
N ILE A 59 10.31 12.45 5.48
CA ILE A 59 9.02 11.85 5.78
C ILE A 59 9.02 10.43 5.20
N ARG A 60 8.71 9.44 6.05
CA ARG A 60 8.62 8.01 5.67
C ARG A 60 7.41 7.38 6.34
N TYR A 61 6.83 6.41 5.67
CA TYR A 61 5.70 5.64 6.17
C TYR A 61 6.07 4.16 6.26
N TYR A 62 5.63 3.51 7.36
CA TYR A 62 5.91 2.11 7.65
C TYR A 62 4.66 1.43 8.16
N SER A 63 4.28 0.32 7.51
CA SER A 63 3.13 -0.47 7.92
C SER A 63 3.30 -0.96 9.35
N LEU A 64 2.21 -0.95 10.10
CA LEU A 64 2.15 -1.55 11.42
C LEU A 64 2.22 -3.07 11.28
N SER A 65 3.23 -3.67 11.90
CA SER A 65 3.50 -5.11 11.86
C SER A 65 3.10 -5.81 13.18
N GLY A 66 2.73 -5.04 14.19
CA GLY A 66 2.29 -5.57 15.48
C GLY A 66 0.85 -6.09 15.48
N SER A 67 0.47 -6.70 16.60
CA SER A 67 -0.91 -7.10 16.83
C SER A 67 -1.81 -5.88 17.01
N PRO A 68 -2.93 -5.75 16.28
CA PRO A 68 -3.91 -4.68 16.52
C PRO A 68 -4.68 -4.87 17.83
N LEU A 69 -4.54 -6.03 18.47
CA LEU A 69 -5.15 -6.35 19.77
C LEU A 69 -4.27 -5.88 20.94
N GLN A 70 -2.99 -5.59 20.68
CA GLN A 70 -2.09 -5.01 21.67
C GLN A 70 -2.41 -3.53 21.83
N GLN A 71 -2.46 -3.04 23.05
CA GLN A 71 -2.69 -1.65 23.39
C GLN A 71 -1.37 -1.00 23.87
N ASP A 72 -1.32 0.32 23.80
CA ASP A 72 -0.24 1.17 24.33
C ASP A 72 1.09 1.12 23.58
N ALA A 73 1.22 0.34 22.50
CA ALA A 73 2.44 0.29 21.70
C ALA A 73 2.14 0.02 20.22
N TYR A 74 2.98 0.56 19.36
CA TYR A 74 3.04 0.23 17.93
C TYR A 74 4.32 -0.54 17.61
N ARG A 75 4.26 -1.44 16.64
CA ARG A 75 5.46 -2.03 16.04
C ARG A 75 5.49 -1.70 14.56
N ILE A 76 6.57 -1.08 14.12
CA ILE A 76 6.95 -0.97 12.72
C ILE A 76 8.17 -1.83 12.46
N SER A 77 8.28 -2.41 11.26
CA SER A 77 9.41 -3.27 10.90
C SER A 77 9.97 -2.82 9.57
N VAL A 78 11.23 -2.43 9.61
CA VAL A 78 11.88 -1.61 8.60
C VAL A 78 12.98 -2.41 7.93
N LYS A 79 12.91 -2.55 6.60
CA LYS A 79 14.01 -3.08 5.80
C LYS A 79 15.05 -2.00 5.58
N ARG A 80 16.33 -2.35 5.74
CA ARG A 80 17.45 -1.45 5.57
C ARG A 80 17.73 -1.21 4.09
N GLU A 81 17.07 -0.19 3.51
CA GLU A 81 17.26 0.26 2.12
C GLU A 81 16.90 1.76 2.00
N GLY A 82 17.75 2.57 1.40
CA GLY A 82 17.55 4.02 1.26
C GLY A 82 17.76 4.83 2.55
N ALA A 83 17.86 6.15 2.41
CA ALA A 83 18.34 7.07 3.46
C ALA A 83 17.55 7.00 4.78
N GLY A 84 16.21 7.00 4.71
CA GLY A 84 15.39 7.00 5.93
C GLY A 84 15.50 5.70 6.74
N SER A 85 15.47 4.54 6.07
CA SER A 85 15.61 3.25 6.75
C SER A 85 17.03 3.01 7.26
N ILE A 86 18.06 3.49 6.55
CA ILE A 86 19.44 3.47 7.02
C ILE A 86 19.57 4.32 8.29
N HIS A 87 18.99 5.53 8.31
CA HIS A 87 18.97 6.38 9.52
C HIS A 87 18.32 5.64 10.71
N LEU A 88 17.14 5.00 10.52
CA LEU A 88 16.50 4.22 11.57
C LEU A 88 17.38 3.07 12.07
N HIS A 89 18.01 2.32 11.16
CA HIS A 89 18.87 1.20 11.56
C HIS A 89 20.13 1.62 12.29
N ASP A 90 20.80 2.69 11.82
CA ASP A 90 22.16 3.01 12.23
C ASP A 90 22.20 4.09 13.34
N ARG A 91 21.20 4.96 13.40
CA ARG A 91 21.20 6.12 14.31
C ARG A 91 20.18 6.00 15.43
N VAL A 92 18.96 5.54 15.12
CA VAL A 92 17.91 5.48 16.14
C VAL A 92 18.15 4.33 17.11
N GLN A 93 18.13 4.65 18.41
CA GLN A 93 18.37 3.73 19.51
C GLN A 93 17.15 3.61 20.42
N VAL A 94 17.17 2.64 21.32
CA VAL A 94 16.18 2.52 22.40
C VAL A 94 16.31 3.76 23.32
N GLY A 95 15.18 4.38 23.59
CA GLY A 95 15.09 5.63 24.35
C GLY A 95 14.91 6.88 23.49
N ASP A 96 15.27 6.84 22.22
CA ASP A 96 15.10 7.98 21.32
C ASP A 96 13.62 8.27 21.06
N VAL A 97 13.31 9.54 20.81
CA VAL A 97 11.95 10.02 20.52
C VAL A 97 11.82 10.33 19.05
N LEU A 98 10.77 9.78 18.43
CA LEU A 98 10.44 9.99 17.03
C LEU A 98 9.14 10.80 16.91
N GLN A 99 9.07 11.66 15.89
CA GLN A 99 7.85 12.36 15.53
C GLN A 99 7.00 11.48 14.63
N VAL A 100 5.78 11.15 15.07
CA VAL A 100 4.90 10.17 14.44
C VAL A 100 3.52 10.76 14.17
N GLN A 101 2.91 10.37 13.07
CA GLN A 101 1.51 10.59 12.75
C GLN A 101 0.84 9.28 12.35
N GLY A 102 -0.43 9.18 12.62
CA GLY A 102 -1.23 8.00 12.25
C GLY A 102 -1.91 7.39 13.48
N PRO A 103 -2.43 6.15 13.37
CA PRO A 103 -2.41 5.24 12.20
C PRO A 103 -3.27 5.74 11.03
N ARG A 104 -2.84 5.42 9.79
CA ARG A 104 -3.50 5.80 8.54
C ARG A 104 -3.42 4.68 7.50
N GLY A 105 -4.12 4.83 6.38
CA GLY A 105 -4.06 3.92 5.23
C GLY A 105 -5.39 3.24 4.94
N ALA A 106 -5.61 2.96 3.66
CA ALA A 106 -6.80 2.29 3.14
C ALA A 106 -6.60 0.79 2.90
N PHE A 107 -5.35 0.31 2.90
CA PHE A 107 -5.03 -1.11 2.77
C PHE A 107 -5.28 -1.83 4.09
N VAL A 108 -6.53 -2.10 4.40
CA VAL A 108 -6.95 -2.68 5.68
C VAL A 108 -7.71 -3.97 5.47
N LEU A 109 -7.49 -4.93 6.37
CA LEU A 109 -8.27 -6.17 6.41
C LEU A 109 -9.74 -5.85 6.61
N ASP A 110 -10.60 -6.35 5.71
CA ASP A 110 -12.04 -6.32 5.92
C ASP A 110 -12.42 -7.33 7.02
N GLN A 111 -12.64 -6.82 8.23
CA GLN A 111 -12.99 -7.62 9.39
C GLN A 111 -14.48 -8.02 9.42
N ALA A 112 -15.32 -7.39 8.60
CA ALA A 112 -16.73 -7.74 8.48
C ALA A 112 -16.95 -8.91 7.52
N SER A 113 -16.01 -9.18 6.63
CA SER A 113 -16.08 -10.30 5.70
C SER A 113 -15.83 -11.65 6.38
N HIS A 114 -16.53 -12.67 5.91
CA HIS A 114 -16.36 -14.06 6.34
C HIS A 114 -15.65 -14.94 5.30
N ARG A 115 -15.29 -14.36 4.14
CA ARG A 115 -14.57 -15.09 3.08
C ARG A 115 -13.18 -15.50 3.53
N PRO A 116 -12.69 -16.67 3.08
CA PRO A 116 -11.29 -17.02 3.28
C PRO A 116 -10.36 -15.95 2.72
N VAL A 117 -9.22 -15.76 3.38
CA VAL A 117 -8.25 -14.69 3.06
C VAL A 117 -6.96 -15.30 2.54
N VAL A 118 -6.47 -14.75 1.43
CA VAL A 118 -5.11 -15.00 0.94
C VAL A 118 -4.24 -13.77 1.24
N LEU A 119 -3.28 -13.93 2.14
CA LEU A 119 -2.27 -12.92 2.48
C LEU A 119 -0.98 -13.24 1.70
N LEU A 120 -0.74 -12.54 0.60
CA LEU A 120 0.33 -12.83 -0.34
C LEU A 120 1.39 -11.75 -0.27
N SER A 121 2.58 -12.09 0.24
CA SER A 121 3.64 -11.11 0.53
C SER A 121 4.98 -11.45 -0.07
N GLY A 122 5.72 -10.40 -0.51
CA GLY A 122 7.10 -10.49 -0.98
C GLY A 122 8.05 -9.61 -0.15
N GLY A 123 9.14 -10.19 0.37
CA GLY A 123 10.12 -9.43 1.15
C GLY A 123 9.50 -8.67 2.31
N VAL A 124 9.78 -7.37 2.46
CA VAL A 124 9.25 -6.54 3.56
C VAL A 124 7.73 -6.30 3.46
N GLY A 125 7.08 -6.62 2.34
CA GLY A 125 5.62 -6.59 2.21
C GLY A 125 4.86 -7.53 3.14
N LEU A 126 5.57 -8.38 3.90
CA LEU A 126 4.95 -9.19 4.96
C LEU A 126 4.47 -8.36 6.17
N THR A 127 4.97 -7.14 6.37
CA THR A 127 4.68 -6.35 7.58
C THR A 127 3.18 -6.10 7.82
N PRO A 128 2.36 -5.63 6.85
CA PRO A 128 0.92 -5.53 7.04
C PRO A 128 0.25 -6.91 7.20
N MET A 129 0.78 -7.94 6.51
CA MET A 129 0.20 -9.29 6.56
C MET A 129 0.37 -9.96 7.92
N VAL A 130 1.48 -9.72 8.63
CA VAL A 130 1.67 -10.21 10.00
C VAL A 130 0.64 -9.58 10.94
N SER A 131 0.39 -8.29 10.81
CA SER A 131 -0.68 -7.61 11.56
C SER A 131 -2.07 -8.18 11.26
N MET A 132 -2.35 -8.50 9.98
CA MET A 132 -3.59 -9.15 9.57
C MET A 132 -3.71 -10.56 10.15
N MET A 133 -2.61 -11.34 10.18
CA MET A 133 -2.58 -12.67 10.82
C MET A 133 -2.90 -12.61 12.32
N HIS A 134 -2.37 -11.62 13.04
CA HIS A 134 -2.73 -11.38 14.45
C HIS A 134 -4.23 -11.10 14.63
N ALA A 135 -4.83 -10.32 13.74
CA ALA A 135 -6.26 -10.03 13.80
C ALA A 135 -7.12 -11.27 13.48
N LEU A 136 -6.65 -12.13 12.57
CA LEU A 136 -7.36 -13.35 12.14
C LEU A 136 -7.24 -14.50 13.15
N ALA A 137 -6.15 -14.54 13.92
CA ALA A 137 -5.85 -15.64 14.83
C ALA A 137 -6.96 -15.95 15.87
N PRO A 138 -7.64 -14.98 16.48
CA PRO A 138 -8.74 -15.25 17.40
C PRO A 138 -10.09 -15.51 16.71
N THR A 139 -10.15 -15.34 15.37
CA THR A 139 -11.40 -15.56 14.60
C THR A 139 -11.45 -16.98 14.05
N GLY A 140 -12.55 -17.49 13.65
CA GLY A 140 -12.62 -18.78 12.94
C GLY A 140 -12.41 -18.65 11.41
N ARG A 141 -12.03 -17.46 10.92
CA ARG A 141 -11.89 -17.18 9.50
C ARG A 141 -10.66 -17.84 8.92
N THR A 142 -10.82 -18.60 7.85
CA THR A 142 -9.71 -19.28 7.17
C THR A 142 -8.78 -18.26 6.52
N ALA A 143 -7.47 -18.42 6.74
CA ALA A 143 -6.46 -17.57 6.15
C ALA A 143 -5.24 -18.38 5.67
N PHE A 144 -4.74 -18.00 4.50
CA PHE A 144 -3.54 -18.55 3.86
C PHE A 144 -2.48 -17.45 3.78
N PHE A 145 -1.48 -17.54 4.66
CA PHE A 145 -0.32 -16.66 4.64
C PHE A 145 0.75 -17.26 3.72
N ILE A 146 0.94 -16.68 2.55
CA ILE A 146 1.92 -17.14 1.56
C ILE A 146 2.99 -16.06 1.43
N HIS A 147 4.21 -16.38 1.87
CA HIS A 147 5.31 -15.41 1.89
C HIS A 147 6.47 -15.88 1.02
N ALA A 148 6.92 -14.98 0.13
CA ALA A 148 8.10 -15.19 -0.71
C ALA A 148 9.24 -14.25 -0.31
N CYS A 149 10.46 -14.81 -0.20
CA CYS A 149 11.68 -14.05 0.01
C CYS A 149 12.89 -14.76 -0.64
N GLU A 150 14.07 -14.13 -0.58
CA GLU A 150 15.27 -14.68 -1.23
C GLU A 150 15.80 -15.93 -0.54
N SER A 151 15.88 -15.92 0.82
CA SER A 151 16.50 -16.98 1.60
C SER A 151 16.05 -16.94 3.07
N ALA A 152 16.48 -17.92 3.85
CA ALA A 152 16.24 -18.00 5.30
C ALA A 152 16.78 -16.79 6.08
N GLY A 153 17.94 -16.24 5.69
CA GLY A 153 18.58 -15.11 6.37
C GLY A 153 17.77 -13.81 6.30
N VAL A 154 16.96 -13.63 5.25
CA VAL A 154 16.12 -12.44 5.07
C VAL A 154 14.64 -12.66 5.44
N HIS A 155 14.26 -13.87 5.87
CA HIS A 155 12.89 -14.21 6.26
C HIS A 155 12.59 -13.73 7.69
N ALA A 156 11.96 -12.57 7.80
CA ALA A 156 11.49 -12.03 9.08
C ALA A 156 10.20 -12.72 9.57
N PHE A 157 9.93 -12.70 10.87
CA PHE A 157 8.69 -13.16 11.52
C PHE A 157 8.33 -14.64 11.32
N ARG A 158 9.19 -15.47 10.80
CA ARG A 158 8.88 -16.90 10.57
C ARG A 158 8.42 -17.60 11.85
N GLN A 159 9.13 -17.38 12.97
CA GLN A 159 8.75 -17.98 14.25
C GLN A 159 7.42 -17.45 14.78
N GLU A 160 7.18 -16.15 14.64
CA GLU A 160 5.94 -15.50 15.07
C GLU A 160 4.73 -16.03 14.27
N VAL A 161 4.85 -16.10 12.94
CA VAL A 161 3.76 -16.63 12.09
C VAL A 161 3.53 -18.13 12.39
N ASN A 162 4.59 -18.93 12.57
CA ASN A 162 4.45 -20.33 12.95
C ASN A 162 3.70 -20.49 14.30
N ALA A 163 4.00 -19.64 15.28
CA ALA A 163 3.30 -19.63 16.56
C ALA A 163 1.82 -19.22 16.42
N LEU A 164 1.50 -18.31 15.50
CA LEU A 164 0.12 -17.96 15.19
C LEU A 164 -0.65 -19.10 14.55
N VAL A 165 -0.01 -19.87 13.68
CA VAL A 165 -0.66 -21.02 12.99
C VAL A 165 -0.79 -22.23 13.92
N GLN A 166 0.15 -22.42 14.84
CA GLN A 166 0.17 -23.57 15.72
C GLN A 166 -1.12 -23.70 16.54
N GLY A 167 -1.79 -24.86 16.41
CA GLY A 167 -3.04 -25.16 17.10
C GLY A 167 -4.28 -24.44 16.53
N ARG A 168 -4.16 -23.78 15.38
CA ARG A 168 -5.27 -23.09 14.70
C ARG A 168 -5.48 -23.66 13.29
N PRO A 169 -6.36 -24.65 13.13
CA PRO A 169 -6.53 -25.37 11.85
C PRO A 169 -7.08 -24.50 10.71
N HIS A 170 -7.62 -23.32 11.01
CA HIS A 170 -8.09 -22.33 10.04
C HIS A 170 -6.99 -21.40 9.51
N LEU A 171 -5.79 -21.41 10.13
CA LEU A 171 -4.65 -20.62 9.68
C LEU A 171 -3.61 -21.52 9.00
N HIS A 172 -3.16 -21.10 7.83
CA HIS A 172 -2.16 -21.81 7.04
C HIS A 172 -1.01 -20.89 6.71
N ALA A 173 0.23 -21.38 6.78
CA ALA A 173 1.41 -20.63 6.36
C ALA A 173 2.20 -21.43 5.32
N HIS A 174 2.63 -20.77 4.25
CA HIS A 174 3.50 -21.34 3.22
C HIS A 174 4.60 -20.37 2.84
N TYR A 175 5.84 -20.83 2.90
CA TYR A 175 7.04 -20.03 2.66
C TYR A 175 7.74 -20.50 1.39
N VAL A 176 8.07 -19.55 0.52
CA VAL A 176 8.74 -19.78 -0.77
C VAL A 176 10.05 -19.03 -0.76
N TYR A 177 11.19 -19.75 -0.90
CA TYR A 177 12.50 -19.11 -1.03
C TYR A 177 12.98 -19.19 -2.47
N ARG A 178 13.29 -18.01 -3.03
CA ARG A 178 13.82 -17.95 -4.40
C ARG A 178 15.15 -18.68 -4.53
N GLN A 179 16.00 -18.58 -3.52
CA GLN A 179 17.30 -19.22 -3.41
C GLN A 179 17.31 -20.23 -2.25
N ALA A 180 16.31 -21.13 -2.25
CA ALA A 180 16.25 -22.19 -1.25
C ALA A 180 17.43 -23.13 -1.36
N ARG A 181 18.10 -23.39 -0.25
CA ARG A 181 19.11 -24.45 -0.14
C ARG A 181 18.41 -25.77 0.22
N PRO A 182 18.99 -26.94 -0.12
CA PRO A 182 18.43 -28.24 0.27
C PRO A 182 18.11 -28.31 1.78
N GLU A 183 18.99 -27.78 2.62
CA GLU A 183 18.79 -27.74 4.07
C GLU A 183 17.62 -26.83 4.51
N ASP A 184 17.27 -25.80 3.76
CA ASP A 184 16.12 -24.93 4.09
C ASP A 184 14.81 -25.70 3.95
N LEU A 185 14.70 -26.55 2.93
CA LEU A 185 13.57 -27.46 2.73
C LEU A 185 13.56 -28.58 3.78
N ALA A 186 14.72 -29.23 4.01
CA ALA A 186 14.84 -30.33 4.95
C ALA A 186 14.50 -29.92 6.40
N ASN A 187 14.89 -28.71 6.79
CA ASN A 187 14.63 -28.15 8.13
C ASN A 187 13.30 -27.42 8.26
N GLY A 188 12.47 -27.38 7.20
CA GLY A 188 11.19 -26.68 7.21
C GLY A 188 11.34 -25.15 7.33
N HIS A 189 12.47 -24.59 6.90
CA HIS A 189 12.65 -23.14 6.83
C HIS A 189 11.77 -22.54 5.73
N CYS A 190 11.61 -23.25 4.63
CA CYS A 190 10.64 -22.98 3.58
C CYS A 190 9.95 -24.28 3.14
N HIS A 191 8.86 -24.12 2.41
CA HIS A 191 8.03 -25.22 1.92
C HIS A 191 8.23 -25.44 0.40
N SER A 192 8.69 -24.40 -0.30
CA SER A 192 8.90 -24.44 -1.74
C SER A 192 10.11 -23.61 -2.14
N ALA A 193 10.75 -23.99 -3.25
CA ALA A 193 11.85 -23.26 -3.89
C ALA A 193 11.38 -22.56 -5.16
N GLY A 194 11.98 -21.40 -5.49
CA GLY A 194 11.74 -20.64 -6.70
C GLY A 194 10.76 -19.50 -6.52
N LEU A 195 9.82 -19.37 -7.45
CA LEU A 195 8.80 -18.33 -7.45
C LEU A 195 7.42 -18.93 -7.19
N ILE A 196 6.50 -18.08 -6.71
CA ILE A 196 5.10 -18.46 -6.63
C ILE A 196 4.57 -18.69 -8.05
N SER A 197 3.93 -19.83 -8.26
CA SER A 197 3.37 -20.24 -9.54
C SER A 197 1.89 -20.53 -9.42
N ARG A 198 1.20 -20.56 -10.56
CA ARG A 198 -0.22 -20.98 -10.63
C ARG A 198 -0.42 -22.36 -10.01
N ALA A 199 0.43 -23.32 -10.36
CA ALA A 199 0.35 -24.69 -9.84
C ALA A 199 0.51 -24.71 -8.31
N LEU A 200 1.41 -23.91 -7.76
CA LEU A 200 1.58 -23.80 -6.31
C LEU A 200 0.31 -23.25 -5.66
N LEU A 201 -0.22 -22.11 -6.15
CA LEU A 201 -1.45 -21.55 -5.61
C LEU A 201 -2.62 -22.53 -5.67
N GLN A 202 -2.80 -23.25 -6.79
CA GLN A 202 -3.82 -24.28 -6.93
C GLN A 202 -3.64 -25.46 -5.95
N SER A 203 -2.41 -25.80 -5.57
CA SER A 203 -2.16 -26.85 -4.59
C SER A 203 -2.43 -26.41 -3.14
N LEU A 204 -2.32 -25.10 -2.86
CA LEU A 204 -2.48 -24.54 -1.51
C LEU A 204 -3.91 -24.07 -1.23
N LEU A 205 -4.60 -23.58 -2.25
CA LEU A 205 -5.90 -22.93 -2.11
C LEU A 205 -7.00 -23.86 -2.60
N PRO A 206 -7.80 -24.45 -1.71
CA PRO A 206 -9.03 -25.14 -2.09
C PRO A 206 -9.95 -24.25 -2.94
N LEU A 207 -10.87 -24.86 -3.68
CA LEU A 207 -11.86 -24.07 -4.44
C LEU A 207 -12.78 -23.33 -3.45
N ASP A 208 -12.69 -22.02 -3.41
CA ASP A 208 -13.47 -21.17 -2.52
C ASP A 208 -13.55 -19.72 -3.06
N ASP A 209 -14.30 -18.85 -2.37
CA ASP A 209 -14.56 -17.47 -2.74
C ASP A 209 -13.67 -16.52 -1.92
N TYR A 210 -12.42 -16.37 -2.33
CA TYR A 210 -11.38 -15.67 -1.58
C TYR A 210 -11.43 -14.13 -1.66
N GLU A 211 -10.89 -13.50 -0.63
CA GLU A 211 -10.33 -12.15 -0.67
C GLU A 211 -8.79 -12.25 -0.60
N ALA A 212 -8.09 -11.46 -1.41
CA ALA A 212 -6.65 -11.46 -1.44
C ALA A 212 -6.08 -10.09 -1.05
N TYR A 213 -5.02 -10.12 -0.25
CA TYR A 213 -4.22 -8.95 0.13
C TYR A 213 -2.80 -9.18 -0.39
N LEU A 214 -2.30 -8.24 -1.20
CA LEU A 214 -1.05 -8.39 -1.93
C LEU A 214 -0.11 -7.23 -1.60
N CYS A 215 1.12 -7.52 -1.14
CA CYS A 215 2.14 -6.51 -0.88
C CYS A 215 3.55 -7.05 -1.12
N GLY A 216 4.39 -6.28 -1.80
CA GLY A 216 5.76 -6.68 -2.12
C GLY A 216 6.41 -5.81 -3.19
N PRO A 217 7.61 -6.20 -3.68
CA PRO A 217 8.30 -5.49 -4.75
C PRO A 217 7.49 -5.47 -6.08
N PRO A 218 7.69 -4.49 -6.96
CA PRO A 218 6.89 -4.32 -8.19
C PRO A 218 6.76 -5.59 -9.05
N GLY A 219 7.85 -6.29 -9.33
CA GLY A 219 7.80 -7.54 -10.11
C GLY A 219 7.02 -8.67 -9.41
N PHE A 220 7.10 -8.76 -8.08
CA PHE A 220 6.29 -9.69 -7.29
C PHE A 220 4.80 -9.33 -7.38
N MET A 221 4.48 -8.03 -7.26
CA MET A 221 3.12 -7.53 -7.33
C MET A 221 2.47 -7.85 -8.68
N GLN A 222 3.14 -7.49 -9.79
CA GLN A 222 2.65 -7.74 -11.15
C GLN A 222 2.40 -9.23 -11.41
N ALA A 223 3.40 -10.08 -11.12
CA ALA A 223 3.30 -11.51 -11.37
C ALA A 223 2.15 -12.15 -10.56
N ASN A 224 2.05 -11.85 -9.26
CA ASN A 224 1.06 -12.48 -8.40
C ASN A 224 -0.35 -11.91 -8.59
N TYR A 225 -0.48 -10.63 -8.94
CA TYR A 225 -1.76 -10.05 -9.35
C TYR A 225 -2.30 -10.77 -10.59
N ALA A 226 -1.47 -10.93 -11.62
CA ALA A 226 -1.84 -11.68 -12.83
C ALA A 226 -2.26 -13.11 -12.51
N LEU A 227 -1.50 -13.84 -11.67
CA LEU A 227 -1.84 -15.20 -11.25
C LEU A 227 -3.20 -15.27 -10.53
N LEU A 228 -3.49 -14.34 -9.60
CA LEU A 228 -4.78 -14.29 -8.92
C LEU A 228 -5.93 -14.03 -9.89
N ARG A 229 -5.74 -13.12 -10.86
CA ARG A 229 -6.71 -12.84 -11.92
C ARG A 229 -6.94 -14.05 -12.83
N GLU A 230 -5.89 -14.76 -13.24
CA GLU A 230 -5.96 -16.01 -14.01
C GLU A 230 -6.67 -17.14 -13.27
N LEU A 231 -6.56 -17.17 -11.94
CA LEU A 231 -7.28 -18.10 -11.07
C LEU A 231 -8.75 -17.71 -10.85
N GLY A 232 -9.20 -16.58 -11.40
CA GLY A 232 -10.60 -16.17 -11.41
C GLY A 232 -10.99 -15.19 -10.29
N LEU A 233 -10.03 -14.70 -9.46
CA LEU A 233 -10.37 -13.68 -8.48
C LEU A 233 -10.78 -12.37 -9.19
N ALA A 234 -11.94 -11.83 -8.81
CA ALA A 234 -12.39 -10.53 -9.27
C ALA A 234 -11.45 -9.43 -8.74
N LYS A 235 -11.20 -8.38 -9.53
CA LYS A 235 -10.27 -7.30 -9.15
C LYS A 235 -10.68 -6.60 -7.85
N GLU A 236 -11.95 -6.47 -7.62
CA GLU A 236 -12.56 -5.85 -6.43
C GLU A 236 -12.27 -6.64 -5.14
N ARG A 237 -11.78 -7.87 -5.27
CA ARG A 237 -11.41 -8.75 -4.15
C ARG A 237 -9.90 -8.86 -3.95
N ILE A 238 -9.12 -8.14 -4.74
CA ILE A 238 -7.67 -8.09 -4.61
C ILE A 238 -7.29 -6.70 -4.11
N ALA A 239 -7.10 -6.57 -2.80
CA ALA A 239 -6.51 -5.38 -2.21
C ALA A 239 -4.99 -5.45 -2.32
N TYR A 240 -4.34 -4.34 -2.60
CA TYR A 240 -2.88 -4.30 -2.71
C TYR A 240 -2.28 -2.97 -2.24
N GLU A 241 -1.03 -3.02 -1.79
CA GLU A 241 -0.27 -1.85 -1.38
C GLU A 241 1.17 -1.94 -1.93
N PHE A 242 1.65 -0.83 -2.51
CA PHE A 242 3.02 -0.68 -2.98
C PHE A 242 3.88 0.02 -1.93
N PHE A 243 5.08 -0.50 -1.70
CA PHE A 243 6.11 0.22 -0.95
C PHE A 243 7.04 0.94 -1.93
N GLY A 244 6.79 2.23 -2.12
CA GLY A 244 7.48 3.04 -3.11
C GLY A 244 6.58 3.46 -4.28
N PRO A 245 7.16 3.88 -5.42
CA PRO A 245 6.38 4.29 -6.58
C PRO A 245 5.46 3.17 -7.07
N ALA A 246 4.18 3.47 -7.24
CA ALA A 246 3.22 2.50 -7.74
C ALA A 246 3.50 2.16 -9.21
N THR A 247 3.29 0.91 -9.56
CA THR A 247 3.29 0.40 -10.93
C THR A 247 1.87 -0.04 -11.30
N VAL A 248 1.49 0.18 -12.55
CA VAL A 248 0.18 -0.26 -13.04
C VAL A 248 0.17 -1.80 -13.14
N LEU A 249 -0.75 -2.44 -12.42
CA LEU A 249 -0.87 -3.91 -12.42
C LEU A 249 -1.67 -4.46 -13.61
N GLU A 250 -2.62 -3.68 -14.13
CA GLU A 250 -3.55 -4.15 -15.19
C GLU A 250 -2.95 -4.16 -16.60
N GLU A 251 -2.01 -3.27 -16.94
CA GLU A 251 -1.37 -3.27 -18.27
C GLU A 251 -0.48 -4.49 -18.52
N ALA A 252 0.12 -5.07 -17.49
CA ALA A 252 0.96 -6.26 -17.62
C ALA A 252 0.16 -7.53 -18.02
N ALA A 253 -1.14 -7.58 -17.74
CA ALA A 253 -2.00 -8.71 -18.10
C ALA A 253 -2.42 -8.69 -19.57
N ALA A 254 -2.41 -7.52 -20.22
CA ALA A 254 -2.81 -7.37 -21.64
C ALA A 254 -1.66 -7.63 -22.64
N THR A 255 -0.40 -7.55 -22.19
CA THR A 255 0.78 -7.65 -23.09
C THR A 255 1.24 -9.08 -23.39
N VAL A 256 0.67 -10.10 -22.76
CA VAL A 256 1.05 -11.51 -22.98
C VAL A 256 0.30 -12.16 -24.16
N ALA A 257 -0.62 -11.46 -24.84
CA ALA A 257 -1.51 -12.04 -25.84
C ALA A 257 -1.50 -11.36 -27.23
N ALA A 258 -0.39 -10.81 -27.75
CA ALA A 258 -0.32 -10.51 -29.18
C ALA A 258 1.13 -10.44 -29.73
N PRO A 259 1.42 -11.10 -30.88
CA PRO A 259 2.69 -10.95 -31.57
C PRO A 259 2.72 -9.61 -32.35
N PRO A 260 3.91 -9.04 -32.63
CA PRO A 260 4.04 -7.73 -33.22
C PRO A 260 3.68 -7.71 -34.70
N SER A 261 2.81 -6.82 -35.12
CA SER A 261 2.58 -6.49 -36.52
C SER A 261 2.89 -5.01 -36.79
N ALA A 262 3.53 -4.76 -37.92
CA ALA A 262 4.27 -3.58 -38.32
C ALA A 262 3.47 -2.28 -38.45
N MET A 263 4.23 -1.16 -38.28
CA MET A 263 3.87 0.24 -38.55
C MET A 263 3.45 0.53 -39.98
N PRO A 264 2.74 1.63 -40.24
CA PRO A 264 3.45 2.76 -40.87
C PRO A 264 3.18 4.15 -40.29
N VAL A 265 4.18 4.98 -40.41
CA VAL A 265 4.27 6.41 -40.10
C VAL A 265 3.50 7.24 -41.15
N THR A 266 2.79 8.30 -40.77
CA THR A 266 2.76 9.59 -41.48
C THR A 266 2.09 10.73 -40.71
N ALA A 267 2.90 11.79 -40.59
CA ALA A 267 2.61 13.23 -40.85
C ALA A 267 1.69 14.08 -39.96
N ALA A 268 2.35 15.08 -39.45
CA ALA A 268 1.87 16.24 -38.70
C ALA A 268 0.86 17.13 -39.48
N MET A 269 -0.03 17.77 -38.72
CA MET A 269 -0.53 19.10 -39.07
C MET A 269 -0.85 19.92 -37.80
N GLN A 270 -0.29 21.12 -37.79
CA GLN A 270 -0.49 22.19 -36.83
C GLN A 270 -1.91 22.79 -36.94
N ALA A 271 -2.52 23.18 -35.84
CA ALA A 271 -3.59 24.14 -35.84
C ALA A 271 -3.52 25.04 -34.60
N GLU A 272 -3.63 26.32 -34.88
CA GLU A 272 -3.49 27.51 -34.03
C GLU A 272 -4.52 27.59 -32.90
N ALA A 273 -4.11 28.28 -31.85
CA ALA A 273 -4.93 28.63 -30.69
C ALA A 273 -5.86 29.83 -30.99
N ALA A 274 -7.09 29.73 -30.55
CA ALA A 274 -8.00 30.90 -30.36
C ALA A 274 -8.45 30.92 -28.87
N PRO A 275 -8.63 32.12 -28.28
CA PRO A 275 -8.86 32.27 -26.85
C PRO A 275 -10.33 31.95 -26.48
N ALA A 276 -10.48 31.12 -25.46
CA ALA A 276 -11.80 30.79 -24.92
C ALA A 276 -12.23 31.79 -23.82
N GLU A 277 -13.40 32.35 -24.00
CA GLU A 277 -14.11 33.17 -23.05
C GLU A 277 -14.47 32.42 -21.76
N ALA A 278 -14.46 33.13 -20.65
CA ALA A 278 -14.87 32.64 -19.34
C ALA A 278 -16.38 32.37 -19.31
N PRO A 279 -16.85 31.23 -18.82
CA PRO A 279 -18.26 31.06 -18.53
C PRO A 279 -18.57 31.44 -17.08
N SER A 280 -19.61 32.24 -16.95
CA SER A 280 -20.24 32.74 -15.74
C SER A 280 -20.83 31.61 -14.88
N GLU A 281 -20.76 31.81 -13.58
CA GLU A 281 -21.44 31.02 -12.56
C GLU A 281 -22.96 30.99 -12.76
N THR A 282 -23.52 29.78 -12.86
CA THR A 282 -24.89 29.51 -12.49
C THR A 282 -24.97 28.19 -11.75
N ALA A 283 -25.21 28.27 -10.45
CA ALA A 283 -25.53 27.15 -9.60
C ALA A 283 -26.87 26.54 -10.01
N THR A 284 -26.85 25.35 -10.56
CA THR A 284 -28.02 24.47 -10.68
C THR A 284 -27.67 23.13 -10.07
N GLY A 285 -28.52 22.60 -9.19
CA GLY A 285 -28.35 21.43 -8.37
C GLY A 285 -28.25 20.10 -9.16
N GLY A 286 -27.17 19.94 -9.91
CA GLY A 286 -26.77 18.70 -10.57
C GLY A 286 -25.57 18.07 -9.85
N GLN A 287 -25.43 16.75 -9.99
CA GLN A 287 -24.24 16.06 -9.49
C GLN A 287 -22.97 16.68 -10.10
N PRO A 288 -21.88 16.85 -9.33
CA PRO A 288 -20.61 17.32 -9.87
C PRO A 288 -20.15 16.46 -11.06
N VAL A 289 -19.63 17.12 -12.09
CA VAL A 289 -19.06 16.43 -13.26
C VAL A 289 -17.55 16.50 -13.18
N VAL A 290 -16.90 15.35 -13.30
CA VAL A 290 -15.43 15.23 -13.36
C VAL A 290 -15.03 14.97 -14.80
N ARG A 291 -14.18 15.86 -15.34
CA ARG A 291 -13.59 15.76 -16.68
C ARG A 291 -12.10 15.45 -16.58
N PHE A 292 -11.65 14.49 -17.35
CA PHE A 292 -10.24 14.14 -17.54
C PHE A 292 -9.80 14.65 -18.93
N ALA A 293 -9.02 15.73 -18.94
CA ALA A 293 -8.73 16.50 -20.16
C ALA A 293 -7.90 15.69 -21.17
N THR A 294 -6.84 15.02 -20.71
CA THR A 294 -5.93 14.23 -21.56
C THR A 294 -6.63 13.00 -22.14
N SER A 295 -7.46 12.33 -21.36
CA SER A 295 -8.20 11.12 -21.76
C SER A 295 -9.52 11.43 -22.46
N ALA A 296 -9.94 12.69 -22.54
CA ALA A 296 -11.22 13.16 -23.10
C ALA A 296 -12.45 12.43 -22.50
N LEU A 297 -12.36 12.00 -21.25
CA LEU A 297 -13.43 11.34 -20.51
C LEU A 297 -14.15 12.32 -19.61
N GLU A 298 -15.46 12.14 -19.49
CA GLU A 298 -16.31 12.92 -18.60
C GLU A 298 -17.36 12.01 -17.96
N ARG A 299 -17.51 12.11 -16.62
CA ARG A 299 -18.49 11.31 -15.89
C ARG A 299 -19.02 12.10 -14.70
N ALA A 300 -20.29 11.89 -14.37
CA ALA A 300 -20.91 12.44 -13.18
C ALA A 300 -20.38 11.76 -11.91
N TRP A 301 -20.05 12.57 -10.91
CA TRP A 301 -19.68 12.13 -9.57
C TRP A 301 -20.92 11.70 -8.80
N THR A 302 -20.85 10.59 -8.07
CA THR A 302 -21.95 10.09 -7.25
C THR A 302 -21.57 10.04 -5.77
N SER A 303 -22.54 9.86 -4.88
CA SER A 303 -22.32 9.70 -3.44
C SER A 303 -21.54 8.43 -3.08
N ASP A 304 -21.48 7.46 -3.99
CA ASP A 304 -20.78 6.19 -3.80
C ASP A 304 -19.28 6.31 -4.08
N ASP A 305 -18.85 7.38 -4.77
CA ASP A 305 -17.46 7.65 -5.09
C ASP A 305 -16.74 8.20 -3.86
N LYS A 306 -15.62 7.55 -3.45
CA LYS A 306 -14.90 7.87 -2.21
C LYS A 306 -13.94 9.06 -2.38
N ASN A 307 -13.16 9.05 -3.45
CA ASN A 307 -12.15 10.06 -3.77
C ASN A 307 -11.89 10.08 -5.28
N LEU A 308 -11.21 11.13 -5.76
CA LEU A 308 -10.92 11.30 -7.19
C LEU A 308 -9.99 10.22 -7.77
N LEU A 309 -9.18 9.56 -6.96
CA LEU A 309 -8.33 8.44 -7.40
C LEU A 309 -9.19 7.22 -7.73
N ASP A 310 -10.01 6.77 -6.78
CA ASP A 310 -10.90 5.62 -6.97
C ASP A 310 -11.88 5.88 -8.13
N PHE A 311 -12.34 7.13 -8.28
CA PHE A 311 -13.20 7.56 -9.39
C PHE A 311 -12.49 7.47 -10.75
N ALA A 312 -11.25 7.93 -10.85
CA ALA A 312 -10.45 7.83 -12.08
C ALA A 312 -10.20 6.38 -12.47
N GLU A 313 -9.86 5.51 -11.49
CA GLU A 313 -9.72 4.07 -11.70
C GLU A 313 -11.03 3.42 -12.17
N ALA A 314 -12.18 3.81 -11.59
CA ALA A 314 -13.50 3.33 -12.02
C ALA A 314 -13.89 3.81 -13.44
N CYS A 315 -13.25 4.86 -13.95
CA CYS A 315 -13.34 5.32 -15.33
C CYS A 315 -12.37 4.58 -16.28
N GLY A 316 -11.56 3.63 -15.76
CA GLY A 316 -10.55 2.91 -16.55
C GLY A 316 -9.24 3.67 -16.73
N LEU A 317 -9.02 4.76 -15.97
CA LEU A 317 -7.76 5.50 -15.98
C LEU A 317 -6.80 4.93 -14.93
N ASN A 318 -5.50 5.13 -15.17
CA ASN A 318 -4.43 4.63 -14.30
C ASN A 318 -3.56 5.77 -13.78
N PRO A 319 -4.07 6.65 -12.90
CA PRO A 319 -3.26 7.70 -12.31
C PRO A 319 -2.16 7.10 -11.43
N SER A 320 -1.03 7.79 -11.30
CA SER A 320 0.02 7.40 -10.36
C SER A 320 -0.51 7.51 -8.93
N PHE A 321 -0.22 6.52 -8.09
CA PHE A 321 -0.49 6.58 -6.64
C PHE A 321 0.46 5.65 -5.87
N SER A 322 0.47 5.79 -4.53
CA SER A 322 1.18 4.86 -3.65
C SER A 322 0.41 4.65 -2.34
N CYS A 323 0.40 5.63 -1.42
CA CYS A 323 -0.14 5.46 -0.07
C CYS A 323 -1.68 5.49 0.04
N ARG A 324 -2.41 6.01 -0.94
CA ARG A 324 -3.87 6.26 -0.91
C ARG A 324 -4.39 7.01 0.32
N ALA A 325 -3.54 7.80 0.99
CA ALA A 325 -3.84 8.44 2.28
C ALA A 325 -3.32 9.88 2.39
N GLY A 326 -3.08 10.56 1.26
CA GLY A 326 -2.64 11.96 1.24
C GLY A 326 -1.23 12.22 1.78
N VAL A 327 -0.36 11.19 1.86
CA VAL A 327 0.95 11.30 2.53
C VAL A 327 2.11 11.40 1.55
N CYS A 328 2.13 10.55 0.49
CA CYS A 328 3.31 10.38 -0.37
C CYS A 328 3.38 11.36 -1.55
N GLY A 329 2.31 12.09 -1.85
CA GLY A 329 2.26 13.00 -2.98
C GLY A 329 2.20 12.33 -4.37
N SER A 330 2.32 10.99 -4.48
CA SER A 330 2.42 10.28 -5.76
C SER A 330 1.20 10.44 -6.67
N CYS A 331 0.03 10.70 -6.10
CA CYS A 331 -1.22 10.93 -6.85
C CYS A 331 -1.48 12.41 -7.16
N SER A 332 -0.43 13.24 -7.09
CA SER A 332 -0.52 14.65 -7.43
C SER A 332 -0.82 14.83 -8.91
N THR A 333 -1.94 15.46 -9.20
CA THR A 333 -2.44 15.69 -10.57
C THR A 333 -2.80 17.16 -10.71
N ARG A 334 -2.56 17.74 -11.88
CA ARG A 334 -2.86 19.14 -12.15
C ARG A 334 -4.38 19.34 -12.22
N LEU A 335 -4.89 20.27 -11.41
CA LEU A 335 -6.27 20.73 -11.45
C LEU A 335 -6.37 21.89 -12.44
N LEU A 336 -6.98 21.63 -13.59
CA LEU A 336 -7.11 22.62 -14.67
C LEU A 336 -8.25 23.61 -14.40
N SER A 337 -9.33 23.14 -13.76
CA SER A 337 -10.44 24.00 -13.35
C SER A 337 -11.28 23.34 -12.25
N GLY A 338 -12.04 24.15 -11.51
CA GLY A 338 -12.93 23.72 -10.44
C GLY A 338 -12.29 23.80 -9.06
N GLN A 339 -12.99 23.24 -8.07
CA GLN A 339 -12.54 23.20 -6.68
C GLN A 339 -12.74 21.82 -6.09
N VAL A 340 -11.83 21.41 -5.21
CA VAL A 340 -11.89 20.16 -4.48
C VAL A 340 -11.88 20.42 -2.97
N ARG A 341 -12.43 19.48 -2.21
CA ARG A 341 -12.26 19.40 -0.76
C ARG A 341 -11.47 18.16 -0.42
N TYR A 342 -10.65 18.24 0.60
CA TYR A 342 -9.94 17.08 1.12
C TYR A 342 -10.79 16.37 2.18
N THR A 343 -10.91 15.04 2.06
CA THR A 343 -11.56 14.18 3.06
C THR A 343 -10.61 13.89 4.22
N GLU A 344 -9.32 13.82 3.91
CA GLU A 344 -8.21 13.81 4.85
C GLU A 344 -7.22 14.88 4.39
N GLU A 345 -6.79 15.72 5.31
CA GLU A 345 -5.84 16.78 5.00
C GLU A 345 -4.50 16.17 4.54
N PRO A 346 -3.98 16.55 3.36
CA PRO A 346 -2.66 16.11 2.91
C PRO A 346 -1.58 16.39 3.96
N LEU A 347 -0.62 15.48 4.10
CA LEU A 347 0.51 15.66 5.01
C LEU A 347 1.35 16.89 4.62
N GLU A 348 1.59 17.02 3.30
CA GLU A 348 2.17 18.19 2.68
C GLU A 348 1.19 18.72 1.63
N PRO A 349 0.94 20.03 1.57
CA PRO A 349 0.09 20.58 0.53
C PRO A 349 0.70 20.27 -0.84
N PRO A 350 -0.11 19.89 -1.84
CA PRO A 350 0.41 19.71 -3.20
C PRO A 350 0.91 21.04 -3.77
N ALA A 351 1.70 20.96 -4.83
CA ALA A 351 2.13 22.15 -5.57
C ALA A 351 0.93 23.00 -6.01
N GLU A 352 1.13 24.29 -6.18
CA GLU A 352 0.07 25.21 -6.64
C GLU A 352 -0.56 24.71 -7.95
N GLY A 353 -1.88 24.71 -8.02
CA GLY A 353 -2.63 24.16 -9.15
C GLY A 353 -2.67 22.63 -9.24
N HIS A 354 -2.25 21.91 -8.21
CA HIS A 354 -2.33 20.45 -8.14
C HIS A 354 -3.28 19.98 -7.03
N VAL A 355 -3.73 18.75 -7.16
CA VAL A 355 -4.59 18.07 -6.18
C VAL A 355 -4.08 16.66 -5.93
N LEU A 356 -4.15 16.18 -4.68
CA LEU A 356 -3.89 14.77 -4.36
C LEU A 356 -5.19 13.97 -4.53
N LEU A 357 -5.27 13.19 -5.61
CA LEU A 357 -6.49 12.48 -5.99
C LEU A 357 -7.03 11.55 -4.90
N CYS A 358 -6.12 10.89 -4.17
CA CYS A 358 -6.48 9.83 -3.21
C CYS A 358 -7.22 10.31 -1.94
N CYS A 359 -7.22 11.61 -1.67
CA CYS A 359 -7.88 12.20 -0.51
C CYS A 359 -8.78 13.39 -0.86
N ALA A 360 -9.04 13.63 -2.15
CA ALA A 360 -9.85 14.76 -2.63
C ALA A 360 -11.19 14.30 -3.21
N GLN A 361 -12.20 15.14 -3.01
CA GLN A 361 -13.54 15.04 -3.63
C GLN A 361 -13.86 16.36 -4.34
N PRO A 362 -14.64 16.34 -5.45
CA PRO A 362 -15.03 17.56 -6.14
C PRO A 362 -16.09 18.34 -5.33
N CYS A 363 -15.96 19.67 -5.27
CA CYS A 363 -16.99 20.57 -4.70
C CYS A 363 -18.03 21.02 -5.72
N GLY A 364 -17.78 20.77 -7.00
CA GLY A 364 -18.57 21.13 -8.16
C GLY A 364 -17.93 20.54 -9.40
N PRO A 365 -18.21 21.00 -10.61
CA PRO A 365 -17.51 20.55 -11.80
C PRO A 365 -16.00 20.75 -11.68
N VAL A 366 -15.21 19.72 -11.99
CA VAL A 366 -13.73 19.77 -11.97
C VAL A 366 -13.16 19.23 -13.28
N THR A 367 -12.03 19.79 -13.70
CA THR A 367 -11.25 19.28 -14.83
C THR A 367 -9.83 18.97 -14.35
N LEU A 368 -9.38 17.74 -14.58
CA LEU A 368 -8.08 17.20 -14.20
C LEU A 368 -7.25 16.92 -15.46
N ASP A 369 -5.95 17.13 -15.38
CA ASP A 369 -5.00 16.79 -16.44
C ASP A 369 -4.61 15.30 -16.32
N LEU A 370 -5.52 14.45 -16.84
CA LEU A 370 -5.41 12.99 -16.74
C LEU A 370 -5.94 12.32 -18.02
#